data_b886f2bf8756e0ba39978cb845b7af85
#
_entry.id   b886f2bf8756e0ba39978cb845b7af85
#
_cell.length_a   1.000
_cell.length_b   1.000
_cell.length_c   1.000
_cell.angle_alpha   90.00
_cell.angle_beta   90.00
_cell.angle_gamma   90.00
#
_symmetry.space_group_name_H-M   'P 1'
#
loop_
_entity.id
_entity.type
_entity.pdbx_description
1 polymer ?
#
loop_
_entity_poly.entity_id
_entity_poly.type
_entity_poly.pdbx_seq_one_letter_code
_entity_poly.pdbx_strand_id
1 'polypeptide(L)' 'MSDNVYAVSKVVGTSSKSIEDAISNAIETAAKTIKNLDWFEVKETRGYIEKDKVAYYQVCLELGFRYEK' A
#
# COMPACT_ATOMS: atom_id res chain seq x y z
N MET A 1 -27.65 -14.69 2.21
CA MET A 1 -26.33 -14.17 1.91
C MET A 1 -26.35 -12.65 1.92
N SER A 2 -25.40 -12.06 2.54
CA SER A 2 -25.36 -10.61 2.60
C SER A 2 -24.24 -10.10 1.69
N ASP A 3 -24.50 -8.96 1.10
CA ASP A 3 -23.50 -8.31 0.27
C ASP A 3 -22.52 -7.55 1.17
N ASN A 4 -21.26 -7.63 0.81
CA ASN A 4 -20.22 -6.96 1.56
C ASN A 4 -20.09 -5.51 1.10
N VAL A 5 -19.72 -4.67 2.06
CA VAL A 5 -19.40 -3.28 1.78
C VAL A 5 -17.93 -3.08 2.10
N TYR A 6 -17.25 -2.33 1.25
CA TYR A 6 -15.82 -2.10 1.40
C TYR A 6 -15.52 -0.62 1.53
N ALA A 7 -14.44 -0.33 2.22
CA ALA A 7 -13.91 1.02 2.29
C ALA A 7 -12.51 1.00 1.72
N VAL A 8 -12.01 2.16 1.37
CA VAL A 8 -10.69 2.27 0.74
C VAL A 8 -9.87 3.31 1.50
N SER A 9 -8.63 2.97 1.78
CA SER A 9 -7.70 3.87 2.42
C SER A 9 -6.46 4.03 1.54
N LYS A 10 -5.97 5.26 1.42
CA LYS A 10 -4.74 5.53 0.67
C LYS A 10 -3.55 5.48 1.60
N VAL A 11 -2.50 4.81 1.15
CA VAL A 11 -1.24 4.75 1.89
C VAL A 11 -0.09 4.87 0.90
N VAL A 12 1.05 5.28 1.40
CA VAL A 12 2.27 5.39 0.61
C VAL A 12 3.33 4.55 1.28
N GLY A 13 3.88 3.60 0.54
CA GLY A 13 4.97 2.78 1.04
C GLY A 13 6.28 3.14 0.38
N THR A 14 7.36 2.98 1.11
CA THR A 14 8.69 3.23 0.58
C THR A 14 9.60 2.05 0.88
N SER A 15 10.66 1.92 0.09
CA SER A 15 11.65 0.88 0.30
C SER A 15 12.93 1.25 -0.45
N SER A 16 14.06 0.96 0.15
CA SER A 16 15.32 1.12 -0.53
C SER A 16 15.64 -0.09 -1.40
N LYS A 17 14.83 -1.15 -1.33
CA LYS A 17 15.12 -2.42 -2.00
C LYS A 17 14.36 -2.59 -3.30
N SER A 18 13.06 -2.42 -3.28
CA SER A 18 12.26 -2.71 -4.46
C SER A 18 10.85 -2.15 -4.32
N ILE A 19 10.12 -2.12 -5.43
CA ILE A 19 8.73 -1.71 -5.45
C ILE A 19 7.90 -2.72 -4.67
N GLU A 20 8.15 -4.01 -4.85
CA GLU A 20 7.42 -5.05 -4.12
C GLU A 20 7.61 -4.91 -2.62
N ASP A 21 8.83 -4.59 -2.19
CA ASP A 21 9.10 -4.41 -0.78
C ASP A 21 8.37 -3.17 -0.25
N ALA A 22 8.28 -2.11 -1.05
CA ALA A 22 7.53 -0.92 -0.67
C ALA A 22 6.05 -1.25 -0.47
N ILE A 23 5.49 -2.09 -1.34
CA ILE A 23 4.10 -2.53 -1.22
C ILE A 23 3.91 -3.32 0.07
N SER A 24 4.79 -4.28 0.33
CA SER A 24 4.71 -5.09 1.55
C SER A 24 4.81 -4.25 2.79
N ASN A 25 5.72 -3.28 2.81
CA ASN A 25 5.88 -2.40 3.97
C ASN A 25 4.61 -1.60 4.25
N ALA A 26 3.98 -1.10 3.19
CA ALA A 26 2.75 -0.33 3.34
C ALA A 26 1.62 -1.19 3.91
N ILE A 27 1.46 -2.40 3.37
CA ILE A 27 0.39 -3.30 3.81
C ILE A 27 0.62 -3.76 5.23
N GLU A 28 1.84 -4.14 5.58
CA GLU A 28 2.15 -4.61 6.93
C GLU A 28 1.90 -3.52 7.96
N THR A 29 2.27 -2.28 7.63
CA THR A 29 2.07 -1.16 8.55
C THR A 29 0.59 -0.85 8.70
N ALA A 30 -0.15 -0.80 7.58
CA ALA A 30 -1.57 -0.51 7.63
C ALA A 30 -2.34 -1.59 8.39
N ALA A 31 -1.90 -2.84 8.29
CA ALA A 31 -2.57 -3.95 8.94
C ALA A 31 -2.55 -3.85 10.47
N LYS A 32 -1.65 -3.03 11.00
CA LYS A 32 -1.60 -2.84 12.45
C LYS A 32 -2.81 -2.10 12.98
N THR A 33 -3.45 -1.28 12.16
CA THR A 33 -4.59 -0.47 12.60
C THR A 33 -5.86 -0.72 11.79
N ILE A 34 -5.74 -1.25 10.57
CA ILE A 34 -6.90 -1.50 9.72
C ILE A 34 -7.15 -3.00 9.68
N LYS A 35 -8.36 -3.41 10.05
CA LYS A 35 -8.74 -4.81 10.03
C LYS A 35 -9.43 -5.15 8.73
N ASN A 36 -9.39 -6.44 8.38
CA ASN A 36 -10.11 -6.97 7.22
C ASN A 36 -9.59 -6.44 5.90
N LEU A 37 -8.28 -6.19 5.81
CA LEU A 37 -7.69 -5.83 4.53
C LEU A 37 -7.95 -6.96 3.52
N ASP A 38 -8.38 -6.60 2.33
CA ASP A 38 -8.82 -7.58 1.37
C ASP A 38 -8.05 -7.50 0.06
N TRP A 39 -7.88 -6.30 -0.47
CA TRP A 39 -7.14 -6.14 -1.73
C TRP A 39 -6.36 -4.83 -1.71
N PHE A 40 -5.46 -4.71 -2.67
CA PHE A 40 -4.77 -3.45 -2.87
C PHE A 40 -4.71 -3.14 -4.36
N GLU A 41 -4.59 -1.86 -4.65
CA GLU A 41 -4.42 -1.40 -6.02
C GLU A 41 -3.29 -0.38 -6.03
N VAL A 42 -2.34 -0.58 -6.95
CA VAL A 42 -1.24 0.37 -7.09
C VAL A 42 -1.72 1.50 -7.97
N LYS A 43 -1.70 2.70 -7.42
CA LYS A 43 -2.13 3.89 -8.16
C LYS A 43 -0.97 4.58 -8.83
N GLU A 44 0.20 4.54 -8.20
CA GLU A 44 1.34 5.27 -8.73
C GLU A 44 2.61 4.68 -8.16
N THR A 45 3.62 4.53 -9.01
CA THR A 45 4.95 4.14 -8.56
C THR A 45 5.93 5.21 -8.99
N ARG A 46 6.90 5.48 -8.13
CA ARG A 46 7.96 6.41 -8.45
C ARG A 46 9.19 6.04 -7.64
N GLY A 47 10.31 6.62 -8.03
CA GLY A 47 11.53 6.44 -7.30
C GLY A 47 12.20 7.79 -7.14
N TYR A 48 13.13 7.85 -6.23
CA TYR A 48 13.91 9.06 -6.01
C TYR A 48 15.37 8.76 -6.32
N ILE A 49 16.00 9.74 -6.91
CA ILE A 49 17.39 9.61 -7.39
C ILE A 49 18.28 10.46 -6.52
N GLU A 50 19.41 9.88 -6.12
CA GLU A 50 20.40 10.60 -5.33
C GLU A 50 21.77 10.18 -5.84
N LYS A 51 22.62 11.16 -6.19
CA LYS A 51 23.96 10.89 -6.70
C LYS A 51 23.92 9.92 -7.89
N ASP A 52 22.97 10.17 -8.80
CA ASP A 52 22.80 9.38 -10.04
C ASP A 52 22.42 7.93 -9.81
N LYS A 53 21.88 7.61 -8.65
CA LYS A 53 21.43 6.26 -8.33
C LYS A 53 20.05 6.32 -7.70
N VAL A 54 19.38 5.19 -7.74
CA VAL A 54 18.08 5.10 -7.07
C VAL A 54 18.31 5.16 -5.57
N ALA A 55 17.72 6.17 -4.93
CA ALA A 55 17.79 6.30 -3.47
C ALA A 55 16.76 5.40 -2.82
N TYR A 56 15.51 5.48 -3.30
CA TYR A 56 14.48 4.58 -2.80
C TYR A 56 13.28 4.61 -3.73
N TYR A 57 12.43 3.62 -3.56
CA TYR A 57 11.19 3.47 -4.32
C TYR A 57 10.00 3.92 -3.48
N GLN A 58 9.00 4.47 -4.14
CA GLN A 58 7.79 4.93 -3.47
C GLN A 58 6.59 4.44 -4.25
N VAL A 59 5.63 3.86 -3.54
CA VAL A 59 4.42 3.34 -4.16
C VAL A 59 3.21 3.91 -3.44
N CYS A 60 2.30 4.47 -4.22
CA CYS A 60 1.04 4.97 -3.70
C CYS A 60 -0.01 3.89 -3.93
N LEU A 61 -0.63 3.43 -2.86
CA LEU A 61 -1.59 2.34 -2.90
C LEU A 61 -2.95 2.78 -2.40
N GLU A 62 -3.96 2.09 -2.89
CA GLU A 62 -5.27 2.11 -2.27
C GLU A 62 -5.52 0.72 -1.71
N LEU A 63 -5.87 0.65 -0.44
CA LEU A 63 -6.16 -0.60 0.23
C LEU A 63 -7.65 -0.72 0.45
N GLY A 64 -8.22 -1.83 -0.04
CA GLY A 64 -9.63 -2.10 0.20
C GLY A 64 -9.78 -3.00 1.41
N PHE A 65 -10.71 -2.66 2.26
CA PHE A 65 -10.97 -3.51 3.42
C PHE A 65 -12.47 -3.64 3.63
N ARG A 66 -12.86 -4.80 4.16
CA ARG A 66 -14.26 -5.08 4.34
C ARG A 66 -14.79 -4.32 5.56
N TYR A 67 -15.86 -3.61 5.32
CA TYR A 67 -16.52 -2.84 6.36
C TYR A 67 -17.37 -3.79 7.19
N GLU A 68 -17.24 -3.72 8.48
CA GLU A 68 -18.09 -4.53 9.35
C GLU A 68 -19.43 -3.86 9.55
N LYS A 69 -20.46 -4.64 9.36
CA LYS A 69 -21.83 -4.12 9.52
C LYS A 69 -22.38 -4.48 10.87
#